data_da281d642aa47f45b76e8190751a8c3e
#
_entry.id   da281d642aa47f45b76e8190751a8c3e
#
_cell.length_a   1.000
_cell.length_b   1.000
_cell.length_c   1.000
_cell.angle_alpha   90.00
_cell.angle_beta   90.00
_cell.angle_gamma   90.00
#
_symmetry.space_group_name_H-M   'P 1'
#
loop_
_entity.id
_entity.type
_entity.pdbx_description
1 polymer ?
#
loop_
_entity_poly.entity_id
_entity_poly.type
_entity_poly.pdbx_seq_one_letter_code
_entity_poly.pdbx_strand_id
1 'polypeptide(L)'
;SGLAKNIKDTLESTPYKGDTINVSTPRISDILMNDVRWYGFDTENPNHVDVLINFAHNDFDQTKILEIAHRAWKNDSTKYIINFSSRASQPNISKGHLYASQKSSLNHLSNNLTYNSDKSYKLTTLNLGLLNHDDLPSLTWQDVSGMIYMLITSYPSIEIPEVTVQAHANYQDVQSDKTTLNEVYYHLHTDIL
;
A
#
# COMPACT_ATOMS: atom_id res chain seq x y z
N SER A 1 -15.02 -3.07 -0.07
CA SER A 1 -14.42 -4.40 -0.21
C SER A 1 -13.95 -4.90 1.15
N GLY A 2 -13.83 -6.22 1.34
CA GLY A 2 -13.36 -6.83 2.61
C GLY A 2 -12.00 -6.29 3.03
N LEU A 3 -11.06 -6.09 2.10
CA LEU A 3 -9.73 -5.56 2.38
C LEU A 3 -9.76 -4.11 2.87
N ALA A 4 -10.51 -3.22 2.23
CA ALA A 4 -10.59 -1.82 2.66
C ALA A 4 -11.15 -1.69 4.08
N LYS A 5 -12.16 -2.50 4.42
CA LYS A 5 -12.69 -2.56 5.79
C LYS A 5 -11.62 -3.08 6.76
N ASN A 6 -10.93 -4.15 6.42
CA ASN A 6 -9.91 -4.75 7.28
C ASN A 6 -8.74 -3.78 7.55
N ILE A 7 -8.28 -3.06 6.51
CA ILE A 7 -7.26 -2.01 6.67
C ILE A 7 -7.75 -0.93 7.63
N LYS A 8 -8.98 -0.43 7.42
CA LYS A 8 -9.58 0.57 8.30
C LYS A 8 -9.62 0.09 9.75
N ASP A 9 -10.22 -1.07 9.98
CA ASP A 9 -10.37 -1.65 11.31
C ASP A 9 -9.01 -1.86 12.00
N THR A 10 -7.99 -2.31 11.25
CA THR A 10 -6.62 -2.48 11.76
C THR A 10 -5.98 -1.15 12.16
N LEU A 11 -6.08 -0.14 11.31
CA LEU A 11 -5.48 1.17 11.59
C LEU A 11 -6.17 1.87 12.77
N GLU A 12 -7.49 1.83 12.84
CA GLU A 12 -8.26 2.48 13.92
C GLU A 12 -8.11 1.77 15.27
N SER A 13 -7.92 0.43 15.28
CA SER A 13 -7.77 -0.36 16.52
C SER A 13 -6.35 -0.39 17.07
N THR A 14 -5.36 0.02 16.30
CA THR A 14 -3.95 -0.06 16.69
C THR A 14 -3.36 1.35 16.81
N PRO A 15 -3.30 1.92 18.02
CA PRO A 15 -2.79 3.29 18.20
C PRO A 15 -1.32 3.40 17.81
N TYR A 16 -0.95 4.55 17.23
CA TYR A 16 0.41 4.90 16.91
C TYR A 16 0.91 5.99 17.84
N LYS A 17 1.98 5.72 18.61
CA LYS A 17 2.53 6.64 19.62
C LYS A 17 1.51 7.18 20.64
N GLY A 18 0.46 6.41 20.90
CA GLY A 18 -0.62 6.80 21.81
C GLY A 18 -1.80 7.52 21.15
N ASP A 19 -1.68 7.90 19.89
CA ASP A 19 -2.73 8.57 19.12
C ASP A 19 -3.54 7.59 18.27
N THR A 20 -4.83 7.89 18.10
CA THR A 20 -5.71 7.12 17.21
C THR A 20 -5.48 7.53 15.75
N ILE A 21 -5.34 6.53 14.87
CA ILE A 21 -5.29 6.77 13.43
C ILE A 21 -6.72 6.93 12.91
N ASN A 22 -7.06 8.11 12.40
CA ASN A 22 -8.36 8.38 11.82
C ASN A 22 -8.39 7.98 10.34
N VAL A 23 -9.36 7.16 9.94
CA VAL A 23 -9.46 6.65 8.57
C VAL A 23 -10.73 7.15 7.89
N SER A 24 -10.57 7.90 6.80
CA SER A 24 -11.64 8.30 5.90
C SER A 24 -11.67 7.42 4.65
N THR A 25 -12.86 7.08 4.17
CA THR A 25 -13.04 6.23 2.97
C THR A 25 -13.93 6.92 1.95
N PRO A 26 -13.44 7.98 1.28
CA PRO A 26 -14.21 8.70 0.26
C PRO A 26 -14.50 7.80 -0.95
N ARG A 27 -15.54 8.15 -1.74
CA ARG A 27 -15.78 7.49 -3.03
C ARG A 27 -14.78 7.98 -4.07
N ILE A 28 -14.40 7.11 -5.00
CA ILE A 28 -13.51 7.47 -6.12
C ILE A 28 -14.06 8.66 -6.92
N SER A 29 -15.37 8.62 -7.24
CA SER A 29 -16.03 9.70 -7.96
C SER A 29 -15.84 11.05 -7.28
N ASP A 30 -15.88 11.05 -5.97
CA ASP A 30 -15.77 12.27 -5.19
C ASP A 30 -14.35 12.85 -5.23
N ILE A 31 -13.34 11.99 -5.28
CA ILE A 31 -11.94 12.40 -5.44
C ILE A 31 -11.69 12.95 -6.86
N LEU A 32 -12.25 12.29 -7.89
CA LEU A 32 -12.02 12.65 -9.29
C LEU A 32 -12.84 13.86 -9.76
N MET A 33 -14.04 14.06 -9.19
CA MET A 33 -14.94 15.14 -9.59
C MET A 33 -14.73 16.45 -8.82
N ASN A 34 -14.16 16.37 -7.64
CA ASN A 34 -13.92 17.52 -6.81
C ASN A 34 -12.47 17.93 -6.89
N ASP A 35 -12.24 19.22 -6.99
CA ASP A 35 -10.94 19.87 -6.90
C ASP A 35 -10.19 19.31 -5.66
N VAL A 36 -8.91 19.12 -5.81
CA VAL A 36 -7.93 18.67 -4.81
C VAL A 36 -8.19 19.21 -3.40
N ARG A 37 -8.78 20.42 -3.32
CA ARG A 37 -9.13 21.13 -2.08
C ARG A 37 -10.23 20.45 -1.26
N TRP A 38 -11.01 19.56 -1.81
CA TRP A 38 -12.19 19.01 -1.12
C TRP A 38 -11.88 17.80 -0.21
N TYR A 39 -10.79 17.07 -0.47
CA TYR A 39 -10.48 15.82 0.24
C TYR A 39 -9.28 15.88 1.17
N GLY A 40 -8.94 17.07 1.68
CA GLY A 40 -7.83 17.18 2.62
C GLY A 40 -6.47 16.99 1.97
N PHE A 41 -6.38 17.08 0.65
CA PHE A 41 -5.10 17.29 -0.02
C PHE A 41 -4.61 18.72 0.17
N ASP A 42 -5.49 19.62 0.62
CA ASP A 42 -5.13 20.99 0.97
C ASP A 42 -4.63 21.03 2.42
N THR A 43 -3.38 21.42 2.61
CA THR A 43 -2.74 21.51 3.93
C THR A 43 -3.33 22.60 4.83
N GLU A 44 -4.08 23.55 4.28
CA GLU A 44 -4.80 24.57 5.03
C GLU A 44 -6.15 24.06 5.57
N ASN A 45 -6.60 22.89 5.13
CA ASN A 45 -7.85 22.29 5.61
C ASN A 45 -7.60 21.56 6.95
N PRO A 46 -8.35 21.83 8.02
CA PRO A 46 -8.21 21.13 9.30
C PRO A 46 -8.49 19.62 9.22
N ASN A 47 -9.13 19.14 8.16
CA ASN A 47 -9.35 17.73 7.88
C ASN A 47 -8.34 17.16 6.88
N HIS A 48 -7.13 17.71 6.81
CA HIS A 48 -6.11 17.26 5.87
C HIS A 48 -5.73 15.78 6.09
N VAL A 49 -5.41 15.13 4.99
CA VAL A 49 -4.97 13.73 4.97
C VAL A 49 -3.45 13.69 4.95
N ASP A 50 -2.85 12.89 5.82
CA ASP A 50 -1.40 12.68 5.86
C ASP A 50 -0.97 11.46 5.04
N VAL A 51 -1.83 10.45 4.96
CA VAL A 51 -1.56 9.20 4.24
C VAL A 51 -2.69 8.91 3.27
N LEU A 52 -2.38 8.81 1.99
CA LEU A 52 -3.29 8.32 0.96
C LEU A 52 -3.02 6.84 0.69
N ILE A 53 -3.99 5.98 0.98
CA ILE A 53 -3.98 4.60 0.54
C ILE A 53 -4.81 4.51 -0.74
N ASN A 54 -4.14 4.51 -1.89
CA ASN A 54 -4.75 4.51 -3.21
C ASN A 54 -5.14 3.08 -3.62
N PHE A 55 -6.30 2.66 -3.17
CA PHE A 55 -6.76 1.28 -3.20
C PHE A 55 -7.87 1.02 -4.24
N ALA A 56 -8.60 2.03 -4.62
CA ALA A 56 -9.80 1.91 -5.44
C ALA A 56 -9.45 1.57 -6.91
N HIS A 57 -9.76 0.35 -7.31
CA HIS A 57 -9.55 -0.10 -8.69
C HIS A 57 -10.82 0.06 -9.51
N ASN A 58 -10.80 1.03 -10.42
CA ASN A 58 -11.77 1.20 -11.49
C ASN A 58 -11.03 1.84 -12.67
N ASP A 59 -10.94 1.15 -13.79
CA ASP A 59 -10.18 1.59 -14.96
C ASP A 59 -8.78 2.14 -14.61
N PHE A 60 -8.45 3.34 -15.07
CA PHE A 60 -7.20 4.04 -14.78
C PHE A 60 -7.32 5.05 -13.61
N ASP A 61 -8.37 4.96 -12.80
CA ASP A 61 -8.65 5.96 -11.76
C ASP A 61 -7.56 6.00 -10.69
N GLN A 62 -6.92 4.86 -10.36
CA GLN A 62 -5.78 4.87 -9.45
C GLN A 62 -4.61 5.73 -9.98
N THR A 63 -4.33 5.65 -11.28
CA THR A 63 -3.27 6.45 -11.92
C THR A 63 -3.64 7.94 -11.90
N LYS A 64 -4.90 8.29 -12.15
CA LYS A 64 -5.40 9.67 -12.06
C LYS A 64 -5.35 10.22 -10.64
N ILE A 65 -5.77 9.42 -9.65
CA ILE A 65 -5.72 9.79 -8.23
C ILE A 65 -4.26 10.04 -7.80
N LEU A 66 -3.32 9.19 -8.21
CA LEU A 66 -1.91 9.39 -7.93
C LEU A 66 -1.39 10.72 -8.52
N GLU A 67 -1.78 11.05 -9.74
CA GLU A 67 -1.40 12.30 -10.39
C GLU A 67 -1.97 13.53 -9.65
N ILE A 68 -3.24 13.46 -9.22
CA ILE A 68 -3.88 14.51 -8.43
C ILE A 68 -3.16 14.70 -7.09
N ALA A 69 -2.90 13.61 -6.36
CA ALA A 69 -2.19 13.65 -5.09
C ALA A 69 -0.76 14.20 -5.25
N HIS A 70 -0.05 13.80 -6.31
CA HIS A 70 1.27 14.34 -6.62
C HIS A 70 1.25 15.86 -6.80
N ARG A 71 0.32 16.38 -7.59
CA ARG A 71 0.21 17.84 -7.81
C ARG A 71 -0.06 18.61 -6.51
N ALA A 72 -0.84 18.01 -5.60
CA ALA A 72 -1.18 18.61 -4.32
C ALA A 72 -0.01 18.55 -3.31
N TRP A 73 0.69 17.43 -3.26
CA TRP A 73 1.63 17.10 -2.19
C TRP A 73 3.10 17.17 -2.58
N LYS A 74 3.41 17.52 -3.82
CA LYS A 74 4.78 17.44 -4.34
C LYS A 74 5.84 18.10 -3.45
N ASN A 75 5.49 19.19 -2.76
CA ASN A 75 6.39 19.97 -1.89
C ASN A 75 6.22 19.68 -0.40
N ASP A 76 5.42 18.68 -0.01
CA ASP A 76 5.12 18.39 1.39
C ASP A 76 5.75 17.06 1.82
N SER A 77 6.83 17.12 2.59
CA SER A 77 7.57 15.95 3.07
C SER A 77 6.85 15.18 4.20
N THR A 78 5.76 15.69 4.73
CA THR A 78 4.96 15.00 5.76
C THR A 78 4.00 13.99 5.19
N LYS A 79 3.75 14.03 3.88
CA LYS A 79 2.75 13.19 3.19
C LYS A 79 3.31 11.84 2.76
N TYR A 80 2.41 10.87 2.68
CA TYR A 80 2.74 9.53 2.25
C TYR A 80 1.65 8.96 1.34
N ILE A 81 2.02 8.44 0.17
CA ILE A 81 1.13 7.75 -0.75
C ILE A 81 1.51 6.27 -0.81
N ILE A 82 0.53 5.40 -0.59
CA ILE A 82 0.66 3.95 -0.73
C ILE A 82 -0.26 3.49 -1.86
N ASN A 83 0.31 3.10 -2.99
CA ASN A 83 -0.43 2.57 -4.13
C ASN A 83 -0.62 1.06 -4.03
N PHE A 84 -1.84 0.61 -4.23
CA PHE A 84 -2.17 -0.81 -4.38
C PHE A 84 -2.09 -1.22 -5.85
N SER A 85 -0.99 -1.84 -6.20
CA SER A 85 -0.81 -2.46 -7.51
C SER A 85 -0.97 -3.98 -7.43
N SER A 86 -0.50 -4.69 -8.43
CA SER A 86 -0.60 -6.13 -8.55
C SER A 86 0.62 -6.68 -9.27
N ARG A 87 0.99 -7.92 -8.96
CA ARG A 87 1.93 -8.69 -9.78
C ARG A 87 1.49 -8.83 -11.24
N ALA A 88 0.20 -8.66 -11.52
CA ALA A 88 -0.31 -8.61 -12.89
C ALA A 88 0.27 -7.44 -13.73
N SER A 89 0.84 -6.41 -13.09
CA SER A 89 1.58 -5.34 -13.77
C SER A 89 2.89 -5.81 -14.41
N GLN A 90 3.42 -6.94 -13.94
CA GLN A 90 4.66 -7.50 -14.45
C GLN A 90 4.42 -8.25 -15.78
N PRO A 91 5.36 -8.20 -16.72
CA PRO A 91 5.19 -8.90 -18.00
C PRO A 91 4.94 -10.40 -17.81
N ASN A 92 4.01 -10.95 -18.61
CA ASN A 92 3.71 -12.38 -18.71
C ASN A 92 3.12 -13.05 -17.44
N ILE A 93 2.72 -12.29 -16.43
CA ILE A 93 2.13 -12.85 -15.20
C ILE A 93 0.62 -13.00 -15.29
N SER A 94 -0.08 -12.05 -15.92
CA SER A 94 -1.55 -12.06 -15.98
C SER A 94 -2.07 -12.24 -17.41
N LYS A 95 -3.16 -13.01 -17.52
CA LYS A 95 -3.94 -13.13 -18.77
C LYS A 95 -4.95 -11.99 -18.96
N GLY A 96 -5.22 -11.20 -17.92
CA GLY A 96 -6.16 -10.06 -17.97
C GLY A 96 -5.49 -8.82 -18.54
N HIS A 97 -5.44 -8.69 -19.86
CA HIS A 97 -4.67 -7.64 -20.54
C HIS A 97 -5.03 -6.21 -20.08
N LEU A 98 -6.31 -5.88 -19.98
CA LEU A 98 -6.73 -4.53 -19.55
C LEU A 98 -6.34 -4.27 -18.10
N TYR A 99 -6.62 -5.21 -17.20
CA TYR A 99 -6.22 -5.11 -15.80
C TYR A 99 -4.70 -4.95 -15.65
N ALA A 100 -3.92 -5.77 -16.36
CA ALA A 100 -2.47 -5.69 -16.37
C ALA A 100 -2.00 -4.31 -16.86
N SER A 101 -2.61 -3.77 -17.92
CA SER A 101 -2.29 -2.44 -18.46
C SER A 101 -2.59 -1.33 -17.45
N GLN A 102 -3.72 -1.39 -16.74
CA GLN A 102 -4.09 -0.43 -15.72
C GLN A 102 -3.08 -0.43 -14.57
N LYS A 103 -2.68 -1.61 -14.08
CA LYS A 103 -1.68 -1.74 -13.01
C LYS A 103 -0.27 -1.36 -13.48
N SER A 104 0.10 -1.67 -14.72
CA SER A 104 1.37 -1.24 -15.31
C SER A 104 1.43 0.28 -15.46
N SER A 105 0.34 0.94 -15.83
CA SER A 105 0.25 2.40 -15.90
C SER A 105 0.50 3.04 -14.52
N LEU A 106 -0.14 2.50 -13.46
CA LEU A 106 0.09 2.96 -12.08
C LEU A 106 1.56 2.80 -11.67
N ASN A 107 2.16 1.63 -11.92
CA ASN A 107 3.56 1.37 -11.59
C ASN A 107 4.50 2.29 -12.38
N HIS A 108 4.24 2.48 -13.68
CA HIS A 108 5.06 3.36 -14.51
C HIS A 108 5.03 4.82 -13.99
N LEU A 109 3.84 5.34 -13.67
CA LEU A 109 3.73 6.68 -13.08
C LEU A 109 4.43 6.76 -11.72
N SER A 110 4.23 5.77 -10.85
CA SER A 110 4.89 5.72 -9.53
C SER A 110 6.41 5.75 -9.64
N ASN A 111 6.98 4.95 -10.53
CA ASN A 111 8.42 4.91 -10.77
C ASN A 111 8.93 6.23 -11.35
N ASN A 112 8.18 6.83 -12.26
CA ASN A 112 8.53 8.12 -12.83
C ASN A 112 8.56 9.21 -11.75
N LEU A 113 7.55 9.27 -10.89
CA LEU A 113 7.50 10.22 -9.78
C LEU A 113 8.60 9.98 -8.75
N THR A 114 8.96 8.73 -8.50
CA THR A 114 10.02 8.38 -7.52
C THR A 114 11.41 8.77 -8.02
N TYR A 115 11.73 8.50 -9.28
CA TYR A 115 13.10 8.60 -9.78
C TYR A 115 13.38 9.81 -10.66
N ASN A 116 12.35 10.45 -11.22
CA ASN A 116 12.47 11.54 -12.19
C ASN A 116 11.75 12.84 -11.77
N SER A 117 11.17 12.89 -10.57
CA SER A 117 10.53 14.09 -10.07
C SER A 117 11.23 14.64 -8.82
N ASP A 118 10.96 15.89 -8.51
CA ASP A 118 11.43 16.60 -7.33
C ASP A 118 10.43 16.53 -6.16
N LYS A 119 9.70 15.41 -6.06
CA LYS A 119 8.71 15.21 -4.97
C LYS A 119 9.36 15.16 -3.59
N SER A 120 8.70 15.73 -2.61
CA SER A 120 9.13 15.69 -1.21
C SER A 120 8.43 14.62 -0.38
N TYR A 121 7.20 14.20 -0.77
CA TYR A 121 6.44 13.17 -0.06
C TYR A 121 6.98 11.75 -0.29
N LYS A 122 6.65 10.82 0.59
CA LYS A 122 6.96 9.39 0.42
C LYS A 122 5.96 8.71 -0.52
N LEU A 123 6.43 7.79 -1.34
CA LEU A 123 5.62 7.02 -2.28
C LEU A 123 6.03 5.55 -2.26
N THR A 124 5.08 4.67 -1.97
CA THR A 124 5.28 3.22 -2.02
C THR A 124 4.26 2.57 -2.94
N THR A 125 4.71 1.67 -3.80
CA THR A 125 3.84 0.84 -4.63
C THR A 125 3.91 -0.61 -4.17
N LEU A 126 2.76 -1.17 -3.75
CA LEU A 126 2.62 -2.56 -3.35
C LEU A 126 2.13 -3.41 -4.52
N ASN A 127 2.99 -4.24 -5.07
CA ASN A 127 2.63 -5.25 -6.08
C ASN A 127 2.17 -6.52 -5.37
N LEU A 128 0.87 -6.65 -5.16
CA LEU A 128 0.30 -7.77 -4.44
C LEU A 128 0.10 -8.98 -5.35
N GLY A 129 0.42 -10.16 -4.84
CA GLY A 129 0.03 -11.44 -5.40
C GLY A 129 -1.46 -11.72 -5.19
N LEU A 130 -1.82 -13.00 -5.24
CA LEU A 130 -3.19 -13.45 -5.04
C LEU A 130 -3.67 -13.10 -3.64
N LEU A 131 -4.90 -12.61 -3.55
CA LEU A 131 -5.51 -12.18 -2.29
C LEU A 131 -6.69 -13.07 -1.95
N ASN A 132 -6.72 -13.58 -0.72
CA ASN A 132 -7.86 -14.26 -0.08
C ASN A 132 -8.56 -15.29 -0.99
N HIS A 133 -7.79 -16.23 -1.51
CA HIS A 133 -8.25 -17.31 -2.38
C HIS A 133 -8.35 -18.61 -1.57
N ASP A 134 -9.42 -19.37 -1.77
CA ASP A 134 -9.71 -20.56 -0.97
C ASP A 134 -8.80 -21.75 -1.33
N ASP A 135 -8.48 -21.92 -2.60
CA ASP A 135 -7.79 -23.12 -3.13
C ASP A 135 -6.31 -22.92 -3.43
N LEU A 136 -5.79 -21.70 -3.34
CA LEU A 136 -4.40 -21.39 -3.68
C LEU A 136 -3.72 -20.59 -2.58
N PRO A 137 -2.41 -20.77 -2.39
CA PRO A 137 -1.64 -19.92 -1.48
C PRO A 137 -1.86 -18.45 -1.81
N SER A 138 -2.45 -17.72 -0.87
CA SER A 138 -2.85 -16.33 -1.06
C SER A 138 -2.58 -15.51 0.19
N LEU A 139 -2.34 -14.21 0.01
CA LEU A 139 -2.25 -13.27 1.11
C LEU A 139 -3.61 -13.11 1.76
N THR A 140 -3.64 -13.06 3.08
CA THR A 140 -4.86 -12.73 3.83
C THR A 140 -5.06 -11.21 3.91
N TRP A 141 -6.27 -10.79 4.29
CA TRP A 141 -6.54 -9.38 4.57
C TRP A 141 -5.65 -8.84 5.70
N GLN A 142 -5.37 -9.69 6.71
CA GLN A 142 -4.53 -9.37 7.87
C GLN A 142 -3.08 -9.13 7.46
N ASP A 143 -2.52 -9.97 6.58
CA ASP A 143 -1.15 -9.81 6.10
C ASP A 143 -0.96 -8.43 5.45
N VAL A 144 -1.91 -8.06 4.58
CA VAL A 144 -1.85 -6.77 3.88
C VAL A 144 -2.07 -5.60 4.83
N SER A 145 -3.03 -5.70 5.76
CA SER A 145 -3.30 -4.64 6.73
C SER A 145 -2.13 -4.44 7.69
N GLY A 146 -1.51 -5.52 8.16
CA GLY A 146 -0.31 -5.46 9.00
C GLY A 146 0.86 -4.81 8.28
N MET A 147 1.05 -5.11 6.98
CA MET A 147 2.07 -4.45 6.17
C MET A 147 1.81 -2.95 6.01
N ILE A 148 0.58 -2.54 5.72
CA ILE A 148 0.21 -1.12 5.64
C ILE A 148 0.50 -0.42 6.96
N TYR A 149 0.08 -1.00 8.09
CA TYR A 149 0.37 -0.45 9.40
C TYR A 149 1.89 -0.29 9.62
N MET A 150 2.68 -1.30 9.30
CA MET A 150 4.13 -1.26 9.41
C MET A 150 4.75 -0.16 8.53
N LEU A 151 4.32 -0.02 7.28
CA LEU A 151 4.81 1.03 6.37
C LEU A 151 4.54 2.43 6.89
N ILE A 152 3.38 2.65 7.52
CA ILE A 152 2.99 3.95 8.08
C ILE A 152 3.79 4.26 9.35
N THR A 153 3.98 3.26 10.22
CA THR A 153 4.42 3.50 11.60
C THR A 153 5.90 3.22 11.86
N SER A 154 6.50 2.24 11.16
CA SER A 154 7.84 1.73 11.53
C SER A 154 8.99 2.43 10.82
N TYR A 155 8.74 3.08 9.68
CA TYR A 155 9.80 3.64 8.84
C TYR A 155 9.54 5.11 8.46
N PRO A 156 9.51 6.05 9.42
CA PRO A 156 9.17 7.45 9.11
C PRO A 156 10.20 8.14 8.22
N SER A 157 11.48 7.76 8.32
CA SER A 157 12.59 8.38 7.58
C SER A 157 13.05 7.60 6.35
N ILE A 158 12.41 6.46 6.05
CA ILE A 158 12.79 5.60 4.91
C ILE A 158 11.67 5.64 3.88
N GLU A 159 12.02 5.78 2.62
CA GLU A 159 11.13 5.51 1.50
C GLU A 159 11.40 4.11 0.95
N ILE A 160 10.35 3.33 0.78
CA ILE A 160 10.38 2.02 0.12
C ILE A 160 9.58 2.17 -1.17
N PRO A 161 10.22 2.43 -2.32
CA PRO A 161 9.52 2.80 -3.54
C PRO A 161 8.60 1.71 -4.07
N GLU A 162 9.04 0.45 -4.00
CA GLU A 162 8.29 -0.68 -4.53
C GLU A 162 8.51 -1.93 -3.69
N VAL A 163 7.42 -2.65 -3.42
CA VAL A 163 7.45 -3.94 -2.73
C VAL A 163 6.56 -4.93 -3.47
N THR A 164 7.10 -6.10 -3.80
CA THR A 164 6.31 -7.22 -4.31
C THR A 164 6.06 -8.20 -3.17
N VAL A 165 4.79 -8.49 -2.91
CA VAL A 165 4.35 -9.36 -1.81
C VAL A 165 3.48 -10.48 -2.36
N GLN A 166 3.79 -11.70 -1.96
CA GLN A 166 3.00 -12.89 -2.31
C GLN A 166 3.01 -13.88 -1.17
N ALA A 167 2.00 -14.74 -1.11
CA ALA A 167 2.02 -15.85 -0.19
C ALA A 167 3.18 -16.80 -0.52
N HIS A 168 3.81 -17.34 0.51
CA HIS A 168 4.77 -18.41 0.34
C HIS A 168 4.04 -19.70 -0.05
N ALA A 169 4.55 -20.43 -1.04
CA ALA A 169 3.87 -21.63 -1.57
C ALA A 169 3.63 -22.72 -0.52
N ASN A 170 4.50 -22.79 0.49
CA ASN A 170 4.44 -23.80 1.56
C ASN A 170 4.06 -23.18 2.91
N TYR A 171 3.44 -22.01 2.92
CA TYR A 171 3.14 -21.29 4.17
C TYR A 171 2.26 -22.07 5.14
N GLN A 172 1.32 -22.86 4.60
CA GLN A 172 0.46 -23.72 5.45
C GLN A 172 1.23 -24.86 6.12
N ASP A 173 2.26 -25.38 5.45
CA ASP A 173 3.12 -26.42 6.03
C ASP A 173 4.05 -25.84 7.12
N VAL A 174 4.51 -24.61 6.93
CA VAL A 174 5.38 -23.92 7.91
C VAL A 174 4.60 -23.50 9.17
N GLN A 175 3.31 -23.17 9.06
CA GLN A 175 2.49 -22.86 10.24
C GLN A 175 2.21 -24.07 11.14
N SER A 176 2.23 -25.30 10.58
CA SER A 176 2.06 -26.52 11.36
C SER A 176 3.31 -26.87 12.16
N ASP A 177 4.48 -26.35 11.78
CA ASP A 177 5.76 -26.60 12.43
C ASP A 177 6.32 -25.31 13.07
N LYS A 178 5.67 -24.89 14.19
CA LYS A 178 6.10 -23.72 14.98
C LYS A 178 7.53 -23.81 15.51
N THR A 179 8.10 -25.01 15.55
CA THR A 179 9.45 -25.25 16.04
C THR A 179 10.50 -24.71 15.07
N THR A 180 10.28 -24.87 13.76
CA THR A 180 11.24 -24.48 12.73
C THR A 180 11.44 -22.96 12.63
N LEU A 181 10.37 -22.17 12.84
CA LEU A 181 10.48 -20.69 12.81
C LEU A 181 11.26 -20.14 14.01
N ASN A 182 11.12 -20.75 15.17
CA ASN A 182 11.88 -20.35 16.36
C ASN A 182 13.38 -20.69 16.21
N GLU A 183 13.72 -21.81 15.57
CA GLU A 183 15.12 -22.18 15.34
C GLU A 183 15.81 -21.24 14.35
N VAL A 184 15.14 -20.87 13.25
CA VAL A 184 15.68 -19.88 12.29
C VAL A 184 15.89 -18.50 12.94
N TYR A 185 14.99 -18.08 13.81
CA TYR A 185 15.10 -16.81 14.52
C TYR A 185 16.27 -16.80 15.52
N TYR A 186 16.52 -17.93 16.18
CA TYR A 186 17.65 -18.07 17.10
C TYR A 186 19.00 -18.10 16.37
N HIS A 187 19.12 -18.76 15.23
CA HIS A 187 20.37 -18.79 14.46
C HIS A 187 20.75 -17.42 13.88
N LEU A 188 19.80 -16.62 13.45
CA LEU A 188 20.08 -15.26 12.95
C LEU A 188 20.53 -14.29 14.04
N HIS A 189 20.25 -14.57 15.31
CA HIS A 189 20.65 -13.71 16.42
C HIS A 189 21.97 -14.13 17.10
N THR A 190 22.46 -15.34 16.87
CA THR A 190 23.73 -15.84 17.50
C THR A 190 24.96 -15.58 16.64
N ASP A 191 24.78 -15.28 15.33
CA ASP A 191 25.90 -15.01 14.41
C ASP A 191 26.25 -13.51 14.27
N ILE A 192 25.65 -12.63 15.08
CA ILE A 192 25.90 -11.17 15.07
C ILE A 192 26.53 -10.65 16.37
N LEU A 193 27.07 -11.55 17.23
CA LEU A 193 27.81 -11.13 18.42
C LEU A 193 29.29 -11.54 18.27
#